data_af6e27b5d1cf5dc6598d6951c495bf35
#
_entry.id   af6e27b5d1cf5dc6598d6951c495bf35
#
_cell.length_a   1.000
_cell.length_b   1.000
_cell.length_c   1.000
_cell.angle_alpha   90.00
_cell.angle_beta   90.00
_cell.angle_gamma   90.00
#
_symmetry.space_group_name_H-M   'P 1'
#
loop_
_entity.id
_entity.type
_entity.pdbx_description
1 polymer ?
#
loop_
_entity_poly.entity_id
_entity_poly.type
_entity_poly.pdbx_seq_one_letter_code
_entity_poly.pdbx_strand_id
1 'polypeptide(L)'
;MPRGATTYNTEAEKTSTSPVILVRLLNIPLRSDPTDLTSLYLTDCEYDITHFDEAGVSQSYTSCGLSYSQVSVNSSNEISTAKIKVDNVNRDFSALAQLYKLQTIEVHVLRAFRDTVAYSDGSVYLFIGHANAPVIGEHKIEVSVKTDFSLSQKLPRRMFWPRDFPYLPASKDIRNPL
;
A
#
# COMPACT_ATOMS: atom_id res chain seq x y z
N MET A 1 -15.32 3.66 3.36
CA MET A 1 -14.32 3.04 4.23
C MET A 1 -14.79 1.65 4.57
N PRO A 2 -14.07 0.59 4.26
CA PRO A 2 -14.37 -0.71 4.79
C PRO A 2 -14.14 -0.62 6.29
N ARG A 3 -15.20 -0.61 7.03
CA ARG A 3 -15.17 -0.77 8.47
C ARG A 3 -14.64 -2.17 8.71
N GLY A 4 -13.68 -2.26 9.62
CA GLY A 4 -12.90 -3.42 9.93
C GLY A 4 -13.63 -4.72 9.67
N ALA A 5 -13.02 -5.51 8.82
CA ALA A 5 -13.54 -6.76 8.37
C ALA A 5 -13.94 -7.61 9.58
N THR A 6 -15.23 -7.90 9.71
CA THR A 6 -15.77 -8.62 10.87
C THR A 6 -15.07 -9.97 11.01
N THR A 7 -14.90 -10.66 9.89
CA THR A 7 -14.22 -11.97 9.83
C THR A 7 -12.76 -11.86 10.24
N TYR A 8 -12.04 -10.83 9.79
CA TYR A 8 -10.67 -10.58 10.23
C TYR A 8 -10.56 -10.34 11.72
N ASN A 9 -11.43 -9.50 12.29
CA ASN A 9 -11.40 -9.16 13.72
C ASN A 9 -11.71 -10.38 14.59
N THR A 10 -12.68 -11.20 14.19
CA THR A 10 -13.01 -12.43 14.90
C THR A 10 -11.82 -13.41 14.92
N GLU A 11 -11.08 -13.51 13.81
CA GLU A 11 -9.91 -14.37 13.74
C GLU A 11 -8.73 -13.81 14.55
N ALA A 12 -8.55 -12.49 14.55
CA ALA A 12 -7.49 -11.82 15.31
C ALA A 12 -7.63 -11.99 16.84
N GLU A 13 -8.83 -12.25 17.32
CA GLU A 13 -9.10 -12.48 18.75
C GLU A 13 -8.78 -13.92 19.19
N LYS A 14 -8.53 -14.84 18.27
CA LYS A 14 -8.18 -16.23 18.60
C LYS A 14 -6.76 -16.32 19.18
N THR A 15 -6.55 -17.31 20.04
CA THR A 15 -5.27 -17.54 20.70
C THR A 15 -4.19 -18.08 19.75
N SER A 16 -4.59 -18.74 18.66
CA SER A 16 -3.69 -19.28 17.64
C SER A 16 -4.12 -18.76 16.27
N THR A 17 -3.28 -17.95 15.66
CA THR A 17 -3.53 -17.34 14.35
C THR A 17 -2.32 -17.56 13.44
N SER A 18 -2.57 -17.73 12.15
CA SER A 18 -1.53 -17.79 11.11
C SER A 18 -1.65 -16.58 10.20
N PRO A 19 -1.01 -15.45 10.54
CA PRO A 19 -1.08 -14.26 9.71
C PRO A 19 -0.35 -14.48 8.39
N VAL A 20 -0.91 -13.90 7.33
CA VAL A 20 -0.39 -13.94 5.97
C VAL A 20 -0.33 -12.52 5.44
N ILE A 21 0.73 -12.17 4.74
CA ILE A 21 0.88 -10.89 4.06
C ILE A 21 0.51 -11.07 2.59
N LEU A 22 -0.37 -10.20 2.11
CA LEU A 22 -0.79 -10.11 0.73
C LEU A 22 -0.28 -8.78 0.16
N VAL A 23 0.34 -8.83 -1.00
CA VAL A 23 0.81 -7.65 -1.71
C VAL A 23 0.16 -7.58 -3.08
N ARG A 24 -0.42 -6.44 -3.40
CA ARG A 24 -0.97 -6.12 -4.71
C ARG A 24 -0.11 -5.05 -5.35
N LEU A 25 0.39 -5.32 -6.53
CA LEU A 25 1.06 -4.35 -7.41
C LEU A 25 0.08 -4.08 -8.54
N LEU A 26 -0.52 -2.90 -8.56
CA LEU A 26 -1.64 -2.57 -9.44
C LEU A 26 -1.20 -1.69 -10.61
N ASN A 27 -1.88 -1.87 -11.75
CA ASN A 27 -1.72 -1.01 -12.91
C ASN A 27 -0.26 -0.89 -13.38
N ILE A 28 0.44 -2.02 -13.49
CA ILE A 28 1.84 -2.07 -13.91
C ILE A 28 1.89 -1.91 -15.42
N PRO A 29 2.44 -0.79 -15.96
CA PRO A 29 2.50 -0.59 -17.40
C PRO A 29 3.63 -1.42 -18.04
N LEU A 30 3.33 -2.01 -19.20
CA LEU A 30 4.31 -2.64 -20.04
C LEU A 30 5.26 -1.56 -20.60
N ARG A 31 6.57 -1.81 -20.65
CA ARG A 31 7.54 -0.82 -21.14
C ARG A 31 7.39 -0.51 -22.64
N SER A 32 6.99 -1.50 -23.44
CA SER A 32 6.73 -1.36 -24.88
C SER A 32 5.41 -0.69 -25.19
N ASP A 33 4.40 -0.85 -24.31
CA ASP A 33 3.08 -0.25 -24.47
C ASP A 33 2.55 0.20 -23.10
N PRO A 34 2.67 1.49 -22.74
CA PRO A 34 2.21 1.99 -21.46
C PRO A 34 0.69 1.93 -21.24
N THR A 35 -0.09 1.64 -22.28
CA THR A 35 -1.54 1.48 -22.17
C THR A 35 -1.95 0.06 -21.78
N ASP A 36 -1.06 -0.90 -21.97
CA ASP A 36 -1.23 -2.28 -21.52
C ASP A 36 -0.84 -2.38 -20.03
N LEU A 37 -1.85 -2.53 -19.18
CA LEU A 37 -1.72 -2.55 -17.74
C LEU A 37 -1.95 -3.97 -17.21
N THR A 38 -1.06 -4.43 -16.36
CA THR A 38 -1.23 -5.70 -15.65
C THR A 38 -1.19 -5.47 -14.14
N SER A 39 -1.62 -6.45 -13.38
CA SER A 39 -1.55 -6.44 -11.92
C SER A 39 -0.94 -7.74 -11.42
N LEU A 40 -0.15 -7.65 -10.36
CA LEU A 40 0.48 -8.80 -9.72
C LEU A 40 0.00 -8.92 -8.28
N TYR A 41 -0.29 -10.15 -7.90
CA TYR A 41 -0.76 -10.53 -6.58
C TYR A 41 0.22 -11.51 -5.98
N LEU A 42 0.82 -11.15 -4.85
CA LEU A 42 1.89 -11.90 -4.20
C LEU A 42 1.54 -12.20 -2.75
N THR A 43 2.03 -13.32 -2.23
CA THR A 43 1.85 -13.72 -0.83
C THR A 43 3.13 -14.27 -0.22
N ASP A 44 3.28 -14.13 1.09
CA ASP A 44 4.34 -14.76 1.87
C ASP A 44 3.98 -16.20 2.28
N CYS A 45 2.79 -16.66 1.92
CA CYS A 45 2.38 -18.04 2.19
C CYS A 45 3.23 -19.02 1.38
N GLU A 46 3.39 -20.25 1.88
CA GLU A 46 4.15 -21.32 1.21
C GLU A 46 3.47 -21.86 -0.06
N TYR A 47 2.20 -21.54 -0.26
CA TYR A 47 1.38 -21.97 -1.41
C TYR A 47 0.52 -20.82 -1.91
N ASP A 48 0.09 -20.93 -3.15
CA ASP A 48 -0.80 -19.96 -3.76
C ASP A 48 -2.14 -19.93 -3.04
N ILE A 49 -2.63 -18.73 -2.79
CA ILE A 49 -3.90 -18.51 -2.12
C ILE A 49 -4.81 -17.61 -2.94
N THR A 50 -6.10 -17.75 -2.71
CA THR A 50 -7.11 -16.94 -3.37
C THR A 50 -7.70 -15.94 -2.40
N HIS A 51 -7.76 -14.69 -2.80
CA HIS A 51 -8.40 -13.62 -2.03
C HIS A 51 -9.11 -12.64 -2.95
N PHE A 52 -10.12 -11.96 -2.44
CA PHE A 52 -10.91 -11.00 -3.21
C PHE A 52 -10.18 -9.66 -3.35
N ASP A 53 -10.30 -9.03 -4.52
CA ASP A 53 -9.89 -7.64 -4.73
C ASP A 53 -10.96 -6.66 -4.21
N GLU A 54 -10.75 -5.37 -4.43
CA GLU A 54 -11.67 -4.31 -3.98
C GLU A 54 -13.01 -4.33 -4.73
N ALA A 55 -13.02 -4.88 -5.93
CA ALA A 55 -14.22 -5.05 -6.75
C ALA A 55 -15.00 -6.33 -6.38
N GLY A 56 -14.49 -7.13 -5.44
CA GLY A 56 -15.06 -8.41 -5.05
C GLY A 56 -14.76 -9.54 -6.05
N VAL A 57 -13.78 -9.34 -6.92
CA VAL A 57 -13.32 -10.37 -7.86
C VAL A 57 -12.24 -11.21 -7.20
N SER A 58 -12.35 -12.52 -7.32
CA SER A 58 -11.40 -13.48 -6.79
C SER A 58 -10.09 -13.45 -7.57
N GLN A 59 -8.97 -13.17 -6.89
CA GLN A 59 -7.63 -13.10 -7.45
C GLN A 59 -6.75 -14.19 -6.84
N SER A 60 -5.90 -14.80 -7.67
CA SER A 60 -4.89 -15.76 -7.21
C SER A 60 -3.60 -15.02 -6.83
N TYR A 61 -3.17 -15.20 -5.59
CA TYR A 61 -1.92 -14.66 -5.07
C TYR A 61 -0.84 -15.73 -5.18
N THR A 62 0.21 -15.41 -5.93
CA THR A 62 1.33 -16.31 -6.14
C THR A 62 2.23 -16.33 -4.92
N SER A 63 2.55 -17.53 -4.47
CA SER A 63 3.52 -17.77 -3.41
C SER A 63 4.91 -17.32 -3.85
N CYS A 64 5.54 -16.48 -3.04
CA CYS A 64 6.93 -16.07 -3.24
C CYS A 64 7.58 -15.81 -1.87
N GLY A 65 8.91 -15.92 -1.81
CA GLY A 65 9.66 -15.58 -0.61
C GLY A 65 9.58 -14.08 -0.30
N LEU A 66 8.40 -13.64 0.17
CA LEU A 66 8.09 -12.25 0.44
C LEU A 66 8.39 -11.91 1.88
N SER A 67 9.03 -10.78 2.12
CA SER A 67 9.13 -10.19 3.46
C SER A 67 8.76 -8.71 3.41
N TYR A 68 8.02 -8.29 4.42
CA TYR A 68 7.52 -6.93 4.58
C TYR A 68 8.13 -6.31 5.82
N SER A 69 8.70 -5.12 5.70
CA SER A 69 9.16 -4.35 6.86
C SER A 69 8.02 -3.55 7.45
N GLN A 70 7.97 -3.49 8.77
CA GLN A 70 7.03 -2.61 9.45
C GLN A 70 7.20 -1.16 8.99
N VAL A 71 6.09 -0.45 8.86
CA VAL A 71 6.07 0.99 8.56
C VAL A 71 6.63 1.74 9.76
N SER A 72 7.69 2.49 9.57
CA SER A 72 8.15 3.44 10.58
C SER A 72 7.29 4.69 10.47
N VAL A 73 6.44 4.91 11.47
CA VAL A 73 5.71 6.17 11.62
C VAL A 73 6.54 7.08 12.50
N ASN A 74 7.21 8.05 11.90
CA ASN A 74 7.93 9.07 12.64
C ASN A 74 7.02 10.24 12.98
N SER A 75 7.11 10.74 14.21
CA SER A 75 6.38 11.92 14.69
C SER A 75 6.81 13.24 14.02
N SER A 76 7.83 13.21 13.16
CA SER A 76 8.47 14.35 12.51
C SER A 76 7.92 14.69 11.13
N ASN A 77 6.67 14.39 10.82
CA ASN A 77 6.05 14.64 9.51
C ASN A 77 6.78 13.99 8.31
N GLU A 78 7.56 12.97 8.54
CA GLU A 78 8.20 12.22 7.47
C GLU A 78 7.21 11.30 6.76
N ILE A 79 7.40 11.16 5.45
CA ILE A 79 6.60 10.26 4.63
C ILE A 79 6.83 8.83 5.11
N SER A 80 5.77 8.18 5.53
CA SER A 80 5.83 6.78 5.93
C SER A 80 6.29 5.92 4.75
N THR A 81 7.30 5.09 4.98
CA THR A 81 7.84 4.19 3.97
C THR A 81 7.77 2.76 4.46
N ALA A 82 7.42 1.86 3.55
CA ALA A 82 7.48 0.43 3.76
C ALA A 82 8.46 -0.19 2.76
N LYS A 83 9.09 -1.29 3.14
CA LYS A 83 9.97 -2.05 2.25
C LYS A 83 9.42 -3.44 2.07
N ILE A 84 9.30 -3.82 0.81
CA ILE A 84 8.89 -5.16 0.39
C ILE A 84 10.10 -5.81 -0.25
N LYS A 85 10.49 -6.98 0.24
CA LYS A 85 11.54 -7.78 -0.35
C LYS A 85 10.93 -9.05 -0.90
N VAL A 86 11.22 -9.34 -2.14
CA VAL A 86 10.75 -10.53 -2.84
C VAL A 86 11.96 -11.36 -3.24
N ASP A 87 11.85 -12.67 -3.06
CA ASP A 87 12.88 -13.60 -3.50
C ASP A 87 13.02 -13.60 -5.02
N ASN A 88 14.25 -13.65 -5.50
CA ASN A 88 14.59 -13.57 -6.92
C ASN A 88 15.57 -14.68 -7.35
N VAL A 89 15.59 -15.79 -6.64
CA VAL A 89 16.50 -16.91 -6.91
C VAL A 89 16.30 -17.42 -8.34
N ASN A 90 15.07 -17.53 -8.80
CA ASN A 90 14.74 -17.96 -10.17
C ASN A 90 14.84 -16.85 -11.22
N ARG A 91 15.17 -15.61 -10.81
CA ARG A 91 15.22 -14.40 -11.67
C ARG A 91 13.92 -14.03 -12.35
N ASP A 92 12.78 -14.59 -11.93
CA ASP A 92 11.46 -14.31 -12.52
C ASP A 92 11.09 -12.84 -12.36
N PHE A 93 11.32 -12.26 -11.18
CA PHE A 93 11.09 -10.84 -10.92
C PHE A 93 12.08 -9.92 -11.65
N SER A 94 13.31 -10.36 -11.91
CA SER A 94 14.25 -9.62 -12.75
C SER A 94 13.78 -9.56 -14.20
N ALA A 95 13.29 -10.67 -14.74
CA ALA A 95 12.70 -10.71 -16.09
C ALA A 95 11.45 -9.81 -16.17
N LEU A 96 10.61 -9.86 -15.14
CA LEU A 96 9.41 -9.03 -15.03
C LEU A 96 9.78 -7.54 -14.98
N ALA A 97 10.79 -7.13 -14.21
CA ALA A 97 11.27 -5.77 -14.12
C ALA A 97 11.89 -5.24 -15.43
N GLN A 98 12.32 -6.13 -16.34
CA GLN A 98 12.75 -5.75 -17.68
C GLN A 98 11.55 -5.43 -18.60
N LEU A 99 10.48 -6.21 -18.49
CA LEU A 99 9.30 -6.06 -19.33
C LEU A 99 8.39 -4.93 -18.85
N TYR A 100 8.27 -4.75 -17.55
CA TYR A 100 7.31 -3.84 -16.93
C TYR A 100 8.01 -2.69 -16.18
N LYS A 101 7.32 -1.57 -16.10
CA LYS A 101 7.79 -0.41 -15.32
C LYS A 101 7.26 -0.51 -13.90
N LEU A 102 8.07 -0.98 -12.97
CA LEU A 102 7.71 -1.17 -11.56
C LEU A 102 7.83 0.11 -10.70
N GLN A 103 8.15 1.24 -11.31
CA GLN A 103 8.25 2.52 -10.61
C GLN A 103 6.93 3.28 -10.71
N THR A 104 6.54 3.96 -9.62
CA THR A 104 5.32 4.77 -9.52
C THR A 104 4.01 4.00 -9.61
N ILE A 105 4.06 2.67 -9.53
CA ILE A 105 2.86 1.83 -9.48
C ILE A 105 2.22 1.88 -8.09
N GLU A 106 0.93 1.69 -8.05
CA GLU A 106 0.18 1.59 -6.81
C GLU A 106 0.44 0.23 -6.14
N VAL A 107 0.71 0.27 -4.84
CA VAL A 107 1.03 -0.92 -4.04
C VAL A 107 0.16 -0.95 -2.81
N HIS A 108 -0.57 -2.03 -2.66
CA HIS A 108 -1.35 -2.32 -1.47
C HIS A 108 -0.74 -3.49 -0.70
N VAL A 109 -0.53 -3.30 0.59
CA VAL A 109 -0.10 -4.35 1.51
C VAL A 109 -1.24 -4.63 2.46
N LEU A 110 -1.69 -5.88 2.46
CA LEU A 110 -2.78 -6.35 3.30
C LEU A 110 -2.27 -7.42 4.26
N ARG A 111 -2.96 -7.56 5.35
CA ARG A 111 -2.81 -8.67 6.28
C ARG A 111 -4.10 -9.46 6.31
N ALA A 112 -3.98 -10.75 6.16
CA ALA A 112 -5.06 -11.71 6.31
C ALA A 112 -4.65 -12.81 7.30
N PHE A 113 -5.56 -13.69 7.62
CA PHE A 113 -5.24 -14.94 8.32
C PHE A 113 -5.54 -16.11 7.39
N ARG A 114 -4.75 -17.17 7.50
CA ARG A 114 -4.85 -18.35 6.63
C ARG A 114 -6.28 -18.90 6.55
N ASP A 115 -6.99 -18.93 7.67
CA ASP A 115 -8.34 -19.50 7.77
C ASP A 115 -9.42 -18.58 7.20
N THR A 116 -9.16 -17.29 7.08
CA THR A 116 -10.15 -16.30 6.63
C THR A 116 -9.80 -15.63 5.31
N VAL A 117 -8.67 -15.96 4.71
CA VAL A 117 -8.20 -15.34 3.46
C VAL A 117 -9.18 -15.53 2.29
N ALA A 118 -9.96 -16.59 2.30
CA ALA A 118 -10.98 -16.86 1.27
C ALA A 118 -12.26 -16.02 1.40
N TYR A 119 -12.37 -15.17 2.44
CA TYR A 119 -13.51 -14.27 2.62
C TYR A 119 -13.18 -12.86 2.15
N SER A 120 -14.15 -12.16 1.57
CA SER A 120 -13.96 -10.79 1.07
C SER A 120 -13.62 -9.80 2.17
N ASP A 121 -14.04 -10.05 3.40
CA ASP A 121 -13.75 -9.26 4.60
C ASP A 121 -12.67 -9.89 5.49
N GLY A 122 -11.91 -10.86 4.97
CA GLY A 122 -10.87 -11.61 5.68
C GLY A 122 -9.51 -10.92 5.77
N SER A 123 -9.39 -9.67 5.31
CA SER A 123 -8.13 -8.93 5.30
C SER A 123 -8.28 -7.48 5.74
N VAL A 124 -7.17 -6.88 6.18
CA VAL A 124 -7.07 -5.45 6.47
C VAL A 124 -5.87 -4.84 5.76
N TYR A 125 -6.00 -3.58 5.35
CA TYR A 125 -4.90 -2.84 4.77
C TYR A 125 -3.89 -2.45 5.85
N LEU A 126 -2.63 -2.81 5.64
CA LEU A 126 -1.52 -2.35 6.45
C LEU A 126 -0.89 -1.08 5.88
N PHE A 127 -0.79 -1.02 4.55
CA PHE A 127 -0.16 0.08 3.86
C PHE A 127 -0.68 0.22 2.44
N ILE A 128 -0.86 1.48 1.99
CA ILE A 128 -1.17 1.84 0.62
C ILE A 128 -0.22 2.96 0.20
N GLY A 129 0.35 2.86 -0.97
CA GLY A 129 1.28 3.86 -1.47
C GLY A 129 1.79 3.55 -2.86
N HIS A 130 2.82 4.30 -3.28
CA HIS A 130 3.44 4.12 -4.60
C HIS A 130 4.86 3.59 -4.47
N ALA A 131 5.21 2.66 -5.37
CA ALA A 131 6.53 2.07 -5.44
C ALA A 131 7.56 3.07 -5.96
N ASN A 132 8.73 3.12 -5.33
CA ASN A 132 9.92 3.71 -5.92
C ASN A 132 10.56 2.71 -6.90
N ALA A 133 11.61 3.16 -7.60
CA ALA A 133 12.41 2.28 -8.43
C ALA A 133 12.90 1.08 -7.60
N PRO A 134 12.67 -0.16 -8.07
CA PRO A 134 13.12 -1.35 -7.36
C PRO A 134 14.65 -1.45 -7.37
N VAL A 135 15.20 -1.94 -6.29
CA VAL A 135 16.62 -2.32 -6.21
C VAL A 135 16.70 -3.81 -6.50
N ILE A 136 17.29 -4.15 -7.64
CA ILE A 136 17.39 -5.54 -8.11
C ILE A 136 18.75 -6.10 -7.65
N GLY A 137 18.72 -7.04 -6.74
CA GLY A 137 19.85 -7.84 -6.32
C GLY A 137 19.84 -9.22 -6.95
N GLU A 138 20.91 -9.99 -6.75
CA GLU A 138 21.06 -11.33 -7.30
C GLU A 138 20.00 -12.30 -6.75
N HIS A 139 19.74 -12.23 -5.43
CA HIS A 139 18.84 -13.16 -4.75
C HIS A 139 17.52 -12.52 -4.31
N LYS A 140 17.46 -11.19 -4.25
CA LYS A 140 16.28 -10.48 -3.76
C LYS A 140 16.07 -9.19 -4.52
N ILE A 141 14.81 -8.83 -4.69
CA ILE A 141 14.39 -7.51 -5.16
C ILE A 141 13.78 -6.76 -3.98
N GLU A 142 14.24 -5.53 -3.76
CA GLU A 142 13.69 -4.64 -2.75
C GLU A 142 12.89 -3.53 -3.42
N VAL A 143 11.62 -3.42 -3.05
CA VAL A 143 10.72 -2.36 -3.49
C VAL A 143 10.40 -1.48 -2.28
N SER A 144 10.82 -0.22 -2.33
CA SER A 144 10.44 0.77 -1.33
C SER A 144 9.14 1.43 -1.74
N VAL A 145 8.14 1.40 -0.88
CA VAL A 145 6.82 1.98 -1.10
C VAL A 145 6.66 3.21 -0.22
N LYS A 146 6.21 4.31 -0.78
CA LYS A 146 5.93 5.56 -0.06
C LYS A 146 4.43 5.82 -0.08
N THR A 147 3.90 6.27 1.06
CA THR A 147 2.51 6.74 1.09
C THR A 147 2.38 8.08 0.40
N ASP A 148 1.26 8.31 -0.27
CA ASP A 148 0.92 9.61 -0.85
C ASP A 148 0.50 10.64 0.21
N PHE A 149 0.21 10.17 1.40
CA PHE A 149 -0.20 11.02 2.48
C PHE A 149 1.00 11.77 3.07
N SER A 150 1.25 12.97 2.55
CA SER A 150 2.23 13.89 3.10
C SER A 150 1.54 14.86 4.05
N LEU A 151 1.83 14.75 5.35
CA LEU A 151 1.42 15.75 6.35
C LEU A 151 2.06 17.13 6.09
N SER A 152 3.06 17.20 5.21
CA SER A 152 3.68 18.45 4.79
C SER A 152 2.89 19.20 3.70
N GLN A 153 1.81 18.64 3.17
CA GLN A 153 0.90 19.43 2.36
C GLN A 153 0.33 20.54 3.23
N LYS A 154 0.77 21.77 2.95
CA LYS A 154 0.17 22.94 3.54
C LYS A 154 -1.31 22.96 3.19
N LEU A 155 -2.14 22.50 4.09
CA LEU A 155 -3.59 22.60 4.01
C LEU A 155 -4.01 23.82 4.83
N PRO A 156 -4.93 24.60 4.32
CA PRO A 156 -5.51 24.58 2.99
C PRO A 156 -4.77 25.52 2.04
N ARG A 157 -4.66 25.15 0.76
CA ARG A 157 -4.22 26.09 -0.30
C ARG A 157 -5.20 27.25 -0.53
N ARG A 158 -6.38 27.21 0.08
CA ARG A 158 -7.32 28.32 0.06
C ARG A 158 -6.96 29.30 1.15
N MET A 159 -6.42 30.45 0.78
CA MET A 159 -6.46 31.61 1.65
C MET A 159 -7.93 31.91 1.92
N PHE A 160 -8.30 31.97 3.20
CA PHE A 160 -9.61 32.47 3.58
C PHE A 160 -9.61 33.99 3.31
N TRP A 161 -10.20 34.39 2.20
CA TRP A 161 -10.39 35.78 1.90
C TRP A 161 -11.58 36.30 2.70
N PRO A 162 -11.51 37.49 3.33
CA PRO A 162 -12.65 38.10 4.04
C PRO A 162 -13.90 38.23 3.14
N ARG A 163 -13.73 38.32 1.84
CA ARG A 163 -14.80 38.35 0.85
C ARG A 163 -15.61 37.05 0.81
N ASP A 164 -14.97 35.89 1.03
CA ASP A 164 -15.62 34.59 0.98
C ASP A 164 -16.19 34.20 2.34
N PHE A 165 -15.70 34.85 3.38
CA PHE A 165 -16.11 34.64 4.78
C PHE A 165 -16.24 35.99 5.51
N PRO A 166 -17.36 36.68 5.32
CA PRO A 166 -17.56 38.03 5.86
C PRO A 166 -17.56 38.11 7.40
N TYR A 167 -17.63 36.97 8.08
CA TYR A 167 -17.59 36.88 9.54
C TYR A 167 -16.18 36.61 10.13
N LEU A 168 -15.16 36.51 9.28
CA LEU A 168 -13.79 36.40 9.79
C LEU A 168 -13.29 37.79 10.22
N PRO A 169 -12.73 37.92 11.41
CA PRO A 169 -12.13 39.18 11.84
C PRO A 169 -11.05 39.63 10.87
N ALA A 170 -11.01 40.90 10.57
CA ALA A 170 -9.97 41.45 9.71
C ALA A 170 -8.58 41.22 10.32
N SER A 171 -7.58 40.97 9.47
CA SER A 171 -6.20 40.61 9.92
C SER A 171 -5.54 41.61 10.86
N LYS A 172 -6.09 42.82 10.99
CA LYS A 172 -5.67 43.84 11.95
C LYS A 172 -6.03 43.47 13.40
N ASP A 173 -7.14 42.74 13.57
CA ASP A 173 -7.66 42.40 14.91
C ASP A 173 -6.90 41.21 15.51
N ILE A 174 -6.16 40.45 14.68
CA ILE A 174 -5.34 39.31 15.12
C ILE A 174 -3.95 39.78 15.66
N ARG A 175 -3.50 40.99 15.30
CA ARG A 175 -2.17 41.48 15.67
C ARG A 175 -2.12 42.21 17.01
N ASN A 176 -3.24 42.54 17.61
CA ASN A 176 -3.31 43.16 18.93
C ASN A 176 -4.34 42.45 19.79
N PRO A 177 -4.01 41.32 20.40
CA PRO A 177 -4.78 40.89 21.58
C PRO A 177 -4.46 41.91 22.71
N LEU A 178 -5.48 42.56 23.21
CA LEU A 178 -5.44 43.35 24.44
C LEU A 178 -4.91 42.50 25.59
#